data_63baf7e681451a3aa5e5148b5039addd
#
_entry.id   63baf7e681451a3aa5e5148b5039addd
#
_cell.length_a   1.000
_cell.length_b   1.000
_cell.length_c   1.000
_cell.angle_alpha   90.00
_cell.angle_beta   90.00
_cell.angle_gamma   90.00
#
_symmetry.space_group_name_H-M   'P 1'
#
loop_
_entity.id
_entity.type
_entity.pdbx_description
1 polymer ?
#
loop_
_entity_poly.entity_id
_entity_poly.type
_entity_poly.pdbx_seq_one_letter_code
_entity_poly.pdbx_strand_id
1 'polypeptide(L)'
;YLRQFAVMGSIYMKNVFGIESPQVGLLNNGTEECKGGAMMVDTYKLLRGEPTINFVGNVEAKAAPLGACDVLVTDGFTGNVFLKLSEGLGQYLLSCLKDCFTENLVTKASALAMRGSLRRLKHSVDASEFGGAPLLGLSKPVLKTHGSSDARAFVSTIKRAADFAGTGVHVEIAKWVEQDAARAKAAAEAEEAAKAAEAAALTPEKTTAAESAAAAEPTDTKNAESAADGTDVHSGT
;
A
#
# COMPACT_ATOMS: atom_id res chain seq x y z
N TYR A 1 5.64 1.53 -3.43
CA TYR A 1 6.08 0.32 -2.70
C TYR A 1 4.95 -0.37 -1.97
N LEU A 2 4.03 0.35 -1.24
CA LEU A 2 2.97 -0.29 -0.44
C LEU A 2 2.04 -1.18 -1.29
N ARG A 3 1.73 -0.80 -2.53
CA ARG A 3 0.99 -1.64 -3.49
C ARG A 3 1.77 -2.94 -3.79
N GLN A 4 3.08 -2.85 -3.99
CA GLN A 4 3.92 -4.03 -4.19
C GLN A 4 3.94 -4.93 -2.95
N PHE A 5 4.02 -4.36 -1.75
CA PHE A 5 3.96 -5.12 -0.50
C PHE A 5 2.62 -5.85 -0.35
N ALA A 6 1.51 -5.21 -0.74
CA ALA A 6 0.18 -5.83 -0.74
C ALA A 6 0.13 -7.08 -1.62
N VAL A 7 0.61 -6.98 -2.85
CA VAL A 7 0.62 -8.12 -3.78
C VAL A 7 1.58 -9.22 -3.31
N MET A 8 2.79 -8.85 -2.88
CA MET A 8 3.74 -9.83 -2.34
C MET A 8 3.19 -10.57 -1.12
N GLY A 9 2.52 -9.84 -0.21
CA GLY A 9 1.84 -10.43 0.94
C GLY A 9 0.69 -11.36 0.55
N SER A 10 -0.12 -10.97 -0.43
CA SER A 10 -1.20 -11.80 -0.96
C SER A 10 -0.69 -13.11 -1.59
N ILE A 11 0.35 -13.03 -2.45
CA ILE A 11 1.01 -14.20 -3.03
C ILE A 11 1.57 -15.12 -1.94
N TYR A 12 2.20 -14.53 -0.91
CA TYR A 12 2.75 -15.28 0.21
C TYR A 12 1.67 -16.03 0.98
N MET A 13 0.57 -15.37 1.35
CA MET A 13 -0.54 -16.00 2.09
C MET A 13 -1.20 -17.12 1.27
N LYS A 14 -1.35 -16.92 -0.03
CA LYS A 14 -1.88 -17.93 -0.93
C LYS A 14 -0.99 -19.17 -0.99
N ASN A 15 0.30 -18.99 -1.28
CA ASN A 15 1.19 -20.11 -1.58
C ASN A 15 1.71 -20.84 -0.33
N VAL A 16 1.82 -20.13 0.80
CA VAL A 16 2.36 -20.72 2.05
C VAL A 16 1.24 -21.21 2.97
N PHE A 17 0.13 -20.46 3.05
CA PHE A 17 -0.98 -20.78 3.96
C PHE A 17 -2.22 -21.35 3.26
N GLY A 18 -2.22 -21.40 1.92
CA GLY A 18 -3.33 -21.98 1.14
C GLY A 18 -4.59 -21.14 1.16
N ILE A 19 -4.51 -19.84 1.44
CA ILE A 19 -5.65 -18.93 1.45
C ILE A 19 -5.87 -18.44 0.01
N GLU A 20 -6.89 -18.93 -0.67
CA GLU A 20 -7.11 -18.66 -2.09
C GLU A 20 -7.30 -17.17 -2.42
N SER A 21 -7.97 -16.41 -1.55
CA SER A 21 -8.24 -14.99 -1.72
C SER A 21 -7.94 -14.22 -0.43
N PRO A 22 -6.65 -14.01 -0.10
CA PRO A 22 -6.26 -13.35 1.13
C PRO A 22 -6.80 -11.93 1.20
N GLN A 23 -7.44 -11.58 2.32
CA GLN A 23 -7.91 -10.24 2.58
C GLN A 23 -6.72 -9.32 2.89
N VAL A 24 -6.58 -8.27 2.08
CA VAL A 24 -5.48 -7.29 2.22
C VAL A 24 -6.02 -5.99 2.78
N GLY A 25 -5.55 -5.59 3.96
CA GLY A 25 -5.88 -4.32 4.62
C GLY A 25 -4.71 -3.35 4.64
N LEU A 26 -5.00 -2.06 4.60
CA LEU A 26 -4.02 -1.00 4.78
C LEU A 26 -4.09 -0.50 6.24
N LEU A 27 -2.98 -0.60 6.98
CA LEU A 27 -2.93 -0.10 8.36
C LEU A 27 -3.13 1.42 8.39
N ASN A 28 -4.15 1.87 9.12
CA ASN A 28 -4.48 3.28 9.20
C ASN A 28 -5.06 3.63 10.60
N ASN A 29 -5.30 4.92 10.85
CA ASN A 29 -5.88 5.45 12.08
C ASN A 29 -7.42 5.54 12.06
N GLY A 30 -8.06 5.05 11.00
CA GLY A 30 -9.51 4.97 10.82
C GLY A 30 -9.83 4.16 9.58
N THR A 31 -11.09 3.75 9.41
CA THR A 31 -11.53 2.87 8.32
C THR A 31 -11.93 3.62 7.05
N GLU A 32 -12.19 4.94 7.15
CA GLU A 32 -12.65 5.76 6.03
C GLU A 32 -11.53 5.97 5.00
N GLU A 33 -11.87 6.07 3.73
CA GLU A 33 -10.94 6.22 2.59
C GLU A 33 -10.05 7.46 2.70
N CYS A 34 -10.53 8.51 3.36
CA CYS A 34 -9.81 9.78 3.53
C CYS A 34 -8.84 9.82 4.71
N LYS A 35 -8.76 8.75 5.52
CA LYS A 35 -7.90 8.70 6.70
C LYS A 35 -6.42 8.57 6.37
N GLY A 36 -5.60 9.05 7.29
CA GLY A 36 -4.13 9.07 7.19
C GLY A 36 -3.59 10.27 6.44
N GLY A 37 -2.28 10.34 6.29
CA GLY A 37 -1.62 11.35 5.48
C GLY A 37 -1.76 11.09 3.97
N ALA A 38 -1.30 12.03 3.14
CA ALA A 38 -1.41 11.96 1.68
C ALA A 38 -0.92 10.63 1.10
N MET A 39 0.21 10.11 1.58
CA MET A 39 0.74 8.81 1.16
C MET A 39 -0.26 7.67 1.38
N MET A 40 -1.00 7.66 2.50
CA MET A 40 -1.98 6.61 2.80
C MET A 40 -3.22 6.73 1.92
N VAL A 41 -3.71 7.94 1.69
CA VAL A 41 -4.85 8.21 0.80
C VAL A 41 -4.52 7.79 -0.64
N ASP A 42 -3.33 8.11 -1.14
CA ASP A 42 -2.89 7.71 -2.47
C ASP A 42 -2.66 6.19 -2.56
N THR A 43 -2.10 5.59 -1.50
CA THR A 43 -1.95 4.13 -1.42
C THR A 43 -3.31 3.43 -1.43
N TYR A 44 -4.30 3.95 -0.70
CA TYR A 44 -5.66 3.39 -0.70
C TYR A 44 -6.22 3.31 -2.12
N LYS A 45 -6.12 4.39 -2.91
CA LYS A 45 -6.57 4.43 -4.31
C LYS A 45 -5.85 3.40 -5.18
N LEU A 46 -4.52 3.28 -5.00
CA LEU A 46 -3.71 2.30 -5.73
C LEU A 46 -4.10 0.86 -5.39
N LEU A 47 -4.36 0.56 -4.10
CA LEU A 47 -4.77 -0.78 -3.66
C LEU A 47 -6.18 -1.12 -4.13
N ARG A 48 -7.10 -0.15 -4.11
CA ARG A 48 -8.47 -0.33 -4.61
C ARG A 48 -8.51 -0.61 -6.11
N GLY A 49 -7.58 -0.04 -6.87
CA GLY A 49 -7.43 -0.26 -8.30
C GLY A 49 -6.60 -1.49 -8.68
N GLU A 50 -6.03 -2.23 -7.71
CA GLU A 50 -5.19 -3.40 -7.99
C GLU A 50 -6.03 -4.68 -8.10
N PRO A 51 -6.18 -5.24 -9.32
CA PRO A 51 -7.09 -6.37 -9.55
C PRO A 51 -6.57 -7.71 -9.04
N THR A 52 -5.30 -7.79 -8.65
CA THR A 52 -4.64 -9.05 -8.25
C THR A 52 -4.75 -9.34 -6.76
N ILE A 53 -5.37 -8.44 -5.98
CA ILE A 53 -5.54 -8.58 -4.54
C ILE A 53 -7.02 -8.43 -4.13
N ASN A 54 -7.38 -9.02 -3.01
CA ASN A 54 -8.67 -8.82 -2.35
C ASN A 54 -8.54 -7.71 -1.30
N PHE A 55 -8.57 -6.44 -1.75
CA PHE A 55 -8.42 -5.29 -0.86
C PHE A 55 -9.69 -5.01 -0.06
N VAL A 56 -9.60 -5.06 1.26
CA VAL A 56 -10.73 -4.84 2.19
C VAL A 56 -10.79 -3.43 2.78
N GLY A 57 -9.90 -2.54 2.37
CA GLY A 57 -9.88 -1.14 2.84
C GLY A 57 -8.87 -0.87 3.96
N ASN A 58 -9.07 0.26 4.65
CA ASN A 58 -8.26 0.61 5.82
C ASN A 58 -8.62 -0.27 7.02
N VAL A 59 -7.60 -0.68 7.76
CA VAL A 59 -7.71 -1.49 8.98
C VAL A 59 -7.03 -0.74 10.13
N GLU A 60 -7.78 -0.53 11.22
CA GLU A 60 -7.22 0.06 12.44
C GLU A 60 -6.34 -0.96 13.19
N ALA A 61 -5.29 -0.47 13.83
CA ALA A 61 -4.35 -1.29 14.59
C ALA A 61 -5.02 -2.23 15.60
N LYS A 62 -6.11 -1.78 16.26
CA LYS A 62 -6.87 -2.58 17.23
C LYS A 62 -7.58 -3.80 16.63
N ALA A 63 -7.94 -3.73 15.35
CA ALA A 63 -8.68 -4.78 14.67
C ALA A 63 -7.76 -5.87 14.06
N ALA A 64 -6.49 -5.53 13.78
CA ALA A 64 -5.55 -6.45 13.18
C ALA A 64 -5.32 -7.75 13.99
N PRO A 65 -5.08 -7.71 15.33
CA PRO A 65 -4.96 -8.92 16.12
C PRO A 65 -6.24 -9.75 16.24
N LEU A 66 -7.38 -9.18 15.86
CA LEU A 66 -8.69 -9.83 15.86
C LEU A 66 -9.03 -10.49 14.52
N GLY A 67 -8.09 -10.47 13.57
CA GLY A 67 -8.27 -11.14 12.27
C GLY A 67 -9.07 -10.31 11.25
N ALA A 68 -8.96 -8.99 11.29
CA ALA A 68 -9.63 -8.10 10.33
C ALA A 68 -9.14 -8.26 8.89
N CYS A 69 -7.96 -8.83 8.68
CA CYS A 69 -7.40 -9.15 7.36
C CYS A 69 -6.32 -10.22 7.49
N ASP A 70 -5.96 -10.85 6.38
CA ASP A 70 -4.90 -11.85 6.30
C ASP A 70 -3.52 -11.21 6.04
N VAL A 71 -3.51 -10.06 5.36
CA VAL A 71 -2.32 -9.26 5.05
C VAL A 71 -2.55 -7.83 5.50
N LEU A 72 -1.74 -7.34 6.42
CA LEU A 72 -1.78 -5.95 6.87
C LEU A 72 -0.60 -5.19 6.27
N VAL A 73 -0.89 -4.27 5.35
CA VAL A 73 0.11 -3.46 4.65
C VAL A 73 0.39 -2.17 5.40
N THR A 74 1.66 -1.85 5.55
CA THR A 74 2.11 -0.63 6.22
C THR A 74 3.51 -0.23 5.75
N ASP A 75 3.91 1.02 6.02
CA ASP A 75 5.31 1.43 5.89
C ASP A 75 6.18 0.81 6.98
N GLY A 76 7.51 0.80 6.76
CA GLY A 76 8.44 0.12 7.66
C GLY A 76 8.54 0.72 9.05
N PHE A 77 8.31 2.04 9.21
CA PHE A 77 8.34 2.69 10.52
C PHE A 77 7.08 2.36 11.32
N THR A 78 5.92 2.64 10.76
CA THR A 78 4.62 2.38 11.40
C THR A 78 4.44 0.90 11.71
N GLY A 79 4.80 0.03 10.77
CA GLY A 79 4.74 -1.43 10.96
C GLY A 79 5.67 -1.92 12.06
N ASN A 80 6.89 -1.38 12.16
CA ASN A 80 7.81 -1.76 13.22
C ASN A 80 7.33 -1.28 14.59
N VAL A 81 6.77 -0.06 14.69
CA VAL A 81 6.16 0.44 15.94
C VAL A 81 4.99 -0.45 16.36
N PHE A 82 4.07 -0.74 15.43
CA PHE A 82 2.93 -1.63 15.68
C PHE A 82 3.38 -3.02 16.14
N LEU A 83 4.35 -3.63 15.44
CA LEU A 83 4.88 -4.95 15.78
C LEU A 83 5.53 -4.96 17.17
N LYS A 84 6.39 -3.99 17.49
CA LYS A 84 7.07 -3.90 18.78
C LYS A 84 6.12 -3.63 19.94
N LEU A 85 5.09 -2.81 19.71
CA LEU A 85 4.04 -2.59 20.69
C LEU A 85 3.25 -3.88 20.95
N SER A 86 2.87 -4.60 19.89
CA SER A 86 2.13 -5.86 19.98
C SER A 86 2.94 -6.95 20.71
N GLU A 87 4.22 -7.09 20.39
CA GLU A 87 5.14 -7.99 21.09
C GLU A 87 5.26 -7.64 22.58
N GLY A 88 5.49 -6.36 22.90
CA GLY A 88 5.61 -5.88 24.28
C GLY A 88 4.33 -6.04 25.08
N LEU A 89 3.18 -5.74 24.47
CA LEU A 89 1.87 -5.93 25.13
C LEU A 89 1.57 -7.41 25.39
N GLY A 90 1.89 -8.29 24.45
CA GLY A 90 1.76 -9.74 24.64
C GLY A 90 2.61 -10.24 25.81
N GLN A 91 3.87 -9.82 25.90
CA GLN A 91 4.77 -10.16 27.01
C GLN A 91 4.26 -9.61 28.35
N TYR A 92 3.79 -8.37 28.38
CA TYR A 92 3.21 -7.75 29.56
C TYR A 92 1.98 -8.51 30.05
N LEU A 93 1.04 -8.86 29.19
CA LEU A 93 -0.16 -9.62 29.55
C LEU A 93 0.19 -11.02 30.09
N LEU A 94 1.17 -11.71 29.49
CA LEU A 94 1.66 -12.99 29.98
C LEU A 94 2.31 -12.86 31.36
N SER A 95 3.02 -11.75 31.64
CA SER A 95 3.56 -11.47 32.96
C SER A 95 2.47 -11.26 34.01
N CYS A 96 1.47 -10.40 33.71
CA CYS A 96 0.32 -10.18 34.57
C CYS A 96 -0.42 -11.50 34.87
N LEU A 97 -0.62 -12.33 33.86
CA LEU A 97 -1.25 -13.64 34.03
C LEU A 97 -0.43 -14.56 34.94
N LYS A 98 0.89 -14.58 34.75
CA LYS A 98 1.80 -15.34 35.66
C LYS A 98 1.69 -14.86 37.09
N ASP A 99 1.68 -13.55 37.32
CA ASP A 99 1.60 -12.98 38.68
C ASP A 99 0.27 -13.38 39.34
N CYS A 100 -0.85 -13.27 38.65
CA CYS A 100 -2.17 -13.74 39.14
C CYS A 100 -2.16 -15.21 39.53
N PHE A 101 -1.52 -16.08 38.74
CA PHE A 101 -1.46 -17.53 39.03
C PHE A 101 -0.38 -17.92 40.07
N THR A 102 0.49 -17.00 40.45
CA THR A 102 1.54 -17.27 41.44
C THR A 102 1.31 -16.58 42.78
N GLU A 103 0.20 -15.87 42.98
CA GLU A 103 -0.10 -15.05 44.13
C GLU A 103 -0.20 -15.87 45.43
N ASN A 104 -0.89 -17.02 45.41
CA ASN A 104 -1.10 -17.86 46.57
C ASN A 104 -1.14 -19.36 46.20
N LEU A 105 -1.27 -20.24 47.21
CA LEU A 105 -1.27 -21.68 47.01
C LEU A 105 -2.49 -22.18 46.18
N VAL A 106 -3.65 -21.54 46.31
CA VAL A 106 -4.86 -21.91 45.58
C VAL A 106 -4.69 -21.55 44.10
N THR A 107 -4.21 -20.36 43.81
CA THR A 107 -3.97 -19.93 42.39
C THR A 107 -2.88 -20.77 41.73
N LYS A 108 -1.83 -21.17 42.48
CA LYS A 108 -0.80 -22.11 42.00
C LYS A 108 -1.37 -23.50 41.67
N ALA A 109 -2.24 -24.03 42.50
CA ALA A 109 -2.92 -25.30 42.25
C ALA A 109 -3.82 -25.21 41.03
N SER A 110 -4.55 -24.10 40.87
CA SER A 110 -5.38 -23.82 39.70
C SER A 110 -4.55 -23.70 38.39
N ALA A 111 -3.39 -23.04 38.45
CA ALA A 111 -2.45 -22.95 37.34
C ALA A 111 -1.96 -24.34 36.90
N LEU A 112 -1.71 -25.24 37.86
CA LEU A 112 -1.30 -26.61 37.55
C LEU A 112 -2.39 -27.38 36.79
N ALA A 113 -3.65 -27.24 37.22
CA ALA A 113 -4.80 -27.81 36.52
C ALA A 113 -4.98 -27.26 35.12
N MET A 114 -4.73 -25.96 34.90
CA MET A 114 -4.86 -25.26 33.64
C MET A 114 -3.58 -25.26 32.77
N ARG A 115 -2.52 -25.97 33.18
CA ARG A 115 -1.19 -25.95 32.54
C ARG A 115 -1.27 -26.14 30.99
N GLY A 116 -2.13 -27.03 30.52
CA GLY A 116 -2.27 -27.28 29.10
C GLY A 116 -2.84 -26.08 28.34
N SER A 117 -3.85 -25.41 28.91
CA SER A 117 -4.47 -24.22 28.30
C SER A 117 -3.53 -23.00 28.35
N LEU A 118 -2.84 -22.80 29.46
CA LEU A 118 -1.84 -21.73 29.60
C LEU A 118 -0.66 -21.90 28.64
N ARG A 119 -0.24 -23.15 28.39
CA ARG A 119 0.80 -23.44 27.39
C ARG A 119 0.30 -23.07 25.97
N ARG A 120 -0.92 -23.44 25.59
CA ARG A 120 -1.49 -23.06 24.29
C ARG A 120 -1.57 -21.53 24.14
N LEU A 121 -2.05 -20.84 25.16
CA LEU A 121 -2.10 -19.37 25.15
C LEU A 121 -0.69 -18.76 24.99
N LYS A 122 0.31 -19.26 25.71
CA LYS A 122 1.69 -18.81 25.55
C LYS A 122 2.17 -19.00 24.09
N HIS A 123 1.96 -20.18 23.52
CA HIS A 123 2.35 -20.46 22.14
C HIS A 123 1.65 -19.56 21.11
N SER A 124 0.36 -19.19 21.33
CA SER A 124 -0.35 -18.31 20.39
C SER A 124 0.14 -16.85 20.43
N VAL A 125 0.85 -16.44 21.47
CA VAL A 125 1.39 -15.06 21.63
C VAL A 125 2.91 -15.01 21.39
N ASP A 126 3.59 -16.16 21.39
CA ASP A 126 5.05 -16.23 21.29
C ASP A 126 5.50 -16.19 19.82
N ALA A 127 5.94 -15.00 19.38
CA ALA A 127 6.46 -14.80 18.02
C ALA A 127 7.70 -15.67 17.68
N SER A 128 8.45 -16.15 18.70
CA SER A 128 9.65 -17.00 18.50
C SER A 128 9.31 -18.37 17.88
N GLU A 129 8.10 -18.85 18.05
CA GLU A 129 7.63 -20.13 17.49
C GLU A 129 7.44 -20.08 15.96
N PHE A 130 7.20 -18.91 15.42
CA PHE A 130 6.99 -18.78 13.96
C PHE A 130 8.29 -18.84 13.14
N GLY A 131 9.46 -18.91 13.80
CA GLY A 131 10.76 -18.94 13.12
C GLY A 131 11.12 -17.59 12.48
N GLY A 132 11.95 -17.60 11.43
CA GLY A 132 12.34 -16.37 10.72
C GLY A 132 11.24 -15.80 9.84
N ALA A 133 11.33 -14.49 9.58
CA ALA A 133 10.47 -13.79 8.63
C ALA A 133 11.08 -13.82 7.21
N PRO A 134 10.32 -14.14 6.16
CA PRO A 134 10.80 -14.07 4.79
C PRO A 134 10.99 -12.62 4.35
N LEU A 135 12.07 -12.36 3.63
CA LEU A 135 12.30 -11.11 2.89
C LEU A 135 11.71 -11.29 1.49
N LEU A 136 10.50 -10.77 1.30
CA LEU A 136 9.80 -10.85 0.02
C LEU A 136 10.40 -9.89 -1.00
N GLY A 137 10.24 -10.18 -2.29
CA GLY A 137 10.73 -9.34 -3.39
C GLY A 137 12.19 -9.58 -3.77
N LEU A 138 12.86 -10.56 -3.17
CA LEU A 138 14.19 -10.99 -3.57
C LEU A 138 14.10 -12.10 -4.61
N SER A 139 15.12 -12.21 -5.47
CA SER A 139 15.20 -13.24 -6.53
C SER A 139 15.39 -14.67 -5.99
N LYS A 140 15.75 -14.79 -4.72
CA LYS A 140 15.92 -16.08 -4.03
C LYS A 140 15.31 -16.02 -2.64
N PRO A 141 14.87 -17.16 -2.08
CA PRO A 141 14.35 -17.24 -0.72
C PRO A 141 15.39 -16.80 0.32
N VAL A 142 15.06 -15.81 1.10
CA VAL A 142 15.88 -15.33 2.21
C VAL A 142 14.97 -15.18 3.43
N LEU A 143 15.37 -15.76 4.56
CA LEU A 143 14.67 -15.62 5.84
C LEU A 143 15.56 -14.89 6.86
N LYS A 144 14.98 -13.97 7.57
CA LYS A 144 15.63 -13.24 8.66
C LYS A 144 15.18 -13.79 10.01
N THR A 145 16.11 -14.25 10.82
CA THR A 145 15.87 -14.61 12.23
C THR A 145 15.90 -13.36 13.12
N HIS A 146 15.28 -13.45 14.29
CA HIS A 146 15.41 -12.40 15.31
C HIS A 146 16.82 -12.45 15.94
N GLY A 147 17.37 -11.29 16.35
CA GLY A 147 18.70 -11.22 16.96
C GLY A 147 18.84 -11.97 18.30
N SER A 148 17.72 -12.24 18.99
CA SER A 148 17.66 -13.04 20.25
C SER A 148 17.24 -14.49 20.03
N SER A 149 17.27 -14.99 18.79
CA SER A 149 16.86 -16.37 18.47
C SER A 149 17.75 -17.39 19.14
N ASP A 150 17.14 -18.34 19.84
CA ASP A 150 17.81 -19.52 20.39
C ASP A 150 18.01 -20.63 19.33
N ALA A 151 18.63 -21.72 19.73
CA ALA A 151 18.87 -22.85 18.82
C ALA A 151 17.56 -23.45 18.25
N ARG A 152 16.45 -23.43 18.99
CA ARG A 152 15.15 -23.94 18.52
C ARG A 152 14.57 -23.04 17.44
N ALA A 153 14.58 -21.72 17.67
CA ALA A 153 14.14 -20.74 16.68
C ALA A 153 14.98 -20.83 15.40
N PHE A 154 16.29 -21.09 15.51
CA PHE A 154 17.16 -21.28 14.36
C PHE A 154 16.80 -22.54 13.55
N VAL A 155 16.57 -23.68 14.22
CA VAL A 155 16.11 -24.92 13.57
C VAL A 155 14.76 -24.72 12.88
N SER A 156 13.83 -24.01 13.54
CA SER A 156 12.53 -23.68 12.98
C SER A 156 12.67 -22.80 11.73
N THR A 157 13.57 -21.82 11.76
CA THR A 157 13.86 -20.97 10.61
C THR A 157 14.44 -21.73 9.43
N ILE A 158 15.37 -22.69 9.68
CA ILE A 158 15.95 -23.51 8.59
C ILE A 158 14.87 -24.38 7.92
N LYS A 159 14.00 -25.01 8.72
CA LYS A 159 12.88 -25.81 8.19
C LYS A 159 11.96 -24.92 7.35
N ARG A 160 11.57 -23.76 7.87
CA ARG A 160 10.73 -22.81 7.15
C ARG A 160 11.39 -22.28 5.88
N ALA A 161 12.73 -22.11 5.88
CA ALA A 161 13.45 -21.69 4.67
C ALA A 161 13.39 -22.79 3.59
N ALA A 162 13.51 -24.04 3.97
CA ALA A 162 13.36 -25.17 3.05
C ALA A 162 11.94 -25.24 2.48
N ASP A 163 10.93 -25.15 3.35
CA ASP A 163 9.52 -25.14 2.95
C ASP A 163 9.22 -23.95 2.02
N PHE A 164 9.65 -22.74 2.41
CA PHE A 164 9.46 -21.51 1.62
C PHE A 164 10.12 -21.60 0.24
N ALA A 165 11.31 -22.21 0.13
CA ALA A 165 11.97 -22.40 -1.15
C ALA A 165 11.15 -23.27 -2.13
N GLY A 166 10.36 -24.21 -1.62
CA GLY A 166 9.47 -25.08 -2.39
C GLY A 166 8.15 -24.44 -2.83
N THR A 167 7.75 -23.31 -2.24
CA THR A 167 6.43 -22.71 -2.53
C THR A 167 6.35 -21.93 -3.85
N GLY A 168 7.47 -21.60 -4.46
CA GLY A 168 7.50 -20.80 -5.68
C GLY A 168 7.11 -19.32 -5.53
N VAL A 169 6.90 -18.82 -4.31
CA VAL A 169 6.52 -17.41 -4.02
C VAL A 169 7.41 -16.42 -4.75
N HIS A 170 8.72 -16.58 -4.70
CA HIS A 170 9.68 -15.67 -5.36
C HIS A 170 9.53 -15.65 -6.88
N VAL A 171 9.17 -16.78 -7.50
CA VAL A 171 8.91 -16.86 -8.94
C VAL A 171 7.61 -16.14 -9.30
N GLU A 172 6.56 -16.33 -8.51
CA GLU A 172 5.27 -15.68 -8.76
C GLU A 172 5.35 -14.15 -8.57
N ILE A 173 6.08 -13.71 -7.54
CA ILE A 173 6.36 -12.27 -7.35
C ILE A 173 7.13 -11.71 -8.55
N ALA A 174 8.17 -12.40 -9.05
CA ALA A 174 8.93 -11.94 -10.21
C ALA A 174 8.06 -11.81 -11.46
N LYS A 175 7.21 -12.80 -11.74
CA LYS A 175 6.24 -12.75 -12.85
C LYS A 175 5.29 -11.56 -12.72
N TRP A 176 4.76 -11.32 -11.52
CA TRP A 176 3.89 -10.18 -11.30
C TRP A 176 4.61 -8.85 -11.54
N VAL A 177 5.86 -8.70 -11.08
CA VAL A 177 6.68 -7.49 -11.30
C VAL A 177 6.91 -7.24 -12.79
N GLU A 178 7.22 -8.28 -13.58
CA GLU A 178 7.39 -8.18 -15.03
C GLU A 178 6.08 -7.74 -15.71
N GLN A 179 4.95 -8.34 -15.33
CA GLN A 179 3.64 -7.98 -15.86
C GLN A 179 3.22 -6.56 -15.46
N ASP A 180 3.52 -6.14 -14.23
CA ASP A 180 3.23 -4.80 -13.76
C ASP A 180 4.05 -3.74 -14.49
N ALA A 181 5.33 -4.01 -14.73
CA ALA A 181 6.19 -3.13 -15.52
C ALA A 181 5.69 -3.02 -16.98
N ALA A 182 5.26 -4.12 -17.60
CA ALA A 182 4.68 -4.10 -18.94
C ALA A 182 3.37 -3.31 -18.99
N ARG A 183 2.48 -3.47 -18.01
CA ARG A 183 1.24 -2.70 -17.89
C ARG A 183 1.52 -1.20 -17.72
N ALA A 184 2.47 -0.84 -16.85
CA ALA A 184 2.84 0.56 -16.63
C ALA A 184 3.40 1.20 -17.90
N LYS A 185 4.23 0.48 -18.66
CA LYS A 185 4.76 0.94 -19.94
C LYS A 185 3.64 1.17 -20.97
N ALA A 186 2.75 0.19 -21.14
CA ALA A 186 1.63 0.31 -22.06
C ALA A 186 0.68 1.47 -21.71
N ALA A 187 0.45 1.69 -20.39
CA ALA A 187 -0.36 2.82 -19.93
C ALA A 187 0.29 4.18 -20.24
N ALA A 188 1.61 4.29 -20.04
CA ALA A 188 2.36 5.51 -20.35
C ALA A 188 2.35 5.81 -21.89
N GLU A 189 2.54 4.79 -22.73
CA GLU A 189 2.47 4.92 -24.18
C GLU A 189 1.06 5.34 -24.63
N ALA A 190 0.02 4.79 -24.03
CA ALA A 190 -1.37 5.16 -24.33
C ALA A 190 -1.69 6.61 -23.91
N GLU A 191 -1.19 7.04 -22.77
CA GLU A 191 -1.37 8.42 -22.28
C GLU A 191 -0.63 9.43 -23.17
N GLU A 192 0.58 9.10 -23.60
CA GLU A 192 1.34 9.94 -24.54
C GLU A 192 0.63 10.05 -25.89
N ALA A 193 0.13 8.93 -26.42
CA ALA A 193 -0.64 8.91 -27.66
C ALA A 193 -1.93 9.72 -27.55
N ALA A 194 -2.64 9.64 -26.42
CA ALA A 194 -3.85 10.43 -26.17
C ALA A 194 -3.54 11.95 -26.11
N LYS A 195 -2.47 12.35 -25.43
CA LYS A 195 -2.02 13.76 -25.38
C LYS A 195 -1.61 14.27 -26.76
N ALA A 196 -0.92 13.45 -27.55
CA ALA A 196 -0.54 13.81 -28.93
C ALA A 196 -1.78 13.98 -29.84
N ALA A 197 -2.78 13.11 -29.70
CA ALA A 197 -4.03 13.21 -30.45
C ALA A 197 -4.82 14.46 -30.06
N GLU A 198 -4.89 14.80 -28.77
CA GLU A 198 -5.54 16.01 -28.27
C GLU A 198 -4.83 17.28 -28.76
N ALA A 199 -3.49 17.30 -28.74
CA ALA A 199 -2.69 18.41 -29.26
C ALA A 199 -2.88 18.59 -30.78
N ALA A 200 -3.00 17.50 -31.55
CA ALA A 200 -3.28 17.54 -32.99
C ALA A 200 -4.69 18.06 -33.28
N ALA A 201 -5.67 17.74 -32.46
CA ALA A 201 -7.05 18.23 -32.59
C ALA A 201 -7.21 19.72 -32.27
N LEU A 202 -6.30 20.28 -31.45
CA LEU A 202 -6.28 21.70 -31.07
C LEU A 202 -5.53 22.63 -32.05
N THR A 203 -4.90 22.09 -33.11
CA THR A 203 -4.32 22.91 -34.20
C THR A 203 -5.42 23.28 -35.18
N PRO A 204 -5.89 24.56 -35.24
CA PRO A 204 -6.85 24.97 -36.26
C PRO A 204 -6.18 24.89 -37.63
N GLU A 205 -6.83 24.16 -38.56
CA GLU A 205 -6.53 24.21 -39.98
C GLU A 205 -6.43 25.68 -40.42
N LYS A 206 -5.23 26.15 -40.69
CA LYS A 206 -5.04 27.31 -41.56
C LYS A 206 -5.36 26.88 -42.96
N THR A 207 -6.65 26.82 -43.27
CA THR A 207 -7.13 26.65 -44.64
C THR A 207 -6.90 27.92 -45.39
N THR A 208 -6.01 27.86 -46.37
CA THR A 208 -5.96 28.52 -47.64
C THR A 208 -7.19 29.37 -47.97
N ALA A 209 -7.07 30.68 -47.74
CA ALA A 209 -7.89 31.71 -48.36
C ALA A 209 -7.00 32.89 -48.73
N ALA A 210 -6.11 32.68 -49.67
CA ALA A 210 -5.31 33.72 -50.29
C ALA A 210 -5.11 33.40 -51.76
N GLU A 211 -6.21 33.48 -52.53
CA GLU A 211 -6.14 33.65 -53.98
C GLU A 211 -7.52 33.98 -54.49
N SER A 212 -7.92 35.24 -54.46
CA SER A 212 -8.83 35.91 -55.39
C SER A 212 -9.22 37.29 -54.91
N ALA A 213 -8.43 38.27 -55.19
CA ALA A 213 -8.88 39.65 -55.42
C ALA A 213 -7.70 40.52 -55.89
N ALA A 214 -7.32 40.34 -57.14
CA ALA A 214 -6.61 41.38 -57.84
C ALA A 214 -7.66 42.08 -58.77
N ALA A 215 -7.68 43.39 -58.68
CA ALA A 215 -8.30 44.33 -59.56
C ALA A 215 -9.46 45.16 -58.98
N ALA A 216 -9.11 46.35 -58.52
CA ALA A 216 -9.70 47.64 -58.92
C ALA A 216 -9.16 48.78 -58.05
N GLU A 217 -8.46 49.68 -58.73
CA GLU A 217 -7.98 50.98 -58.26
C GLU A 217 -9.10 52.06 -58.36
N PRO A 218 -8.80 53.33 -58.00
CA PRO A 218 -9.32 54.02 -56.79
C PRO A 218 -10.26 55.19 -57.22
N THR A 219 -10.98 55.75 -56.28
CA THR A 219 -11.44 57.15 -56.34
C THR A 219 -11.48 57.81 -54.96
N ASP A 220 -10.81 58.91 -54.99
CA ASP A 220 -10.68 60.03 -54.12
C ASP A 220 -12.02 60.55 -53.52
N THR A 221 -12.04 60.99 -52.28
CA THR A 221 -12.51 62.33 -51.90
C THR A 221 -12.49 62.47 -50.34
N LYS A 222 -11.69 63.37 -49.92
CA LYS A 222 -11.66 64.45 -48.97
C LYS A 222 -12.85 64.67 -48.04
N ASN A 223 -12.46 65.08 -46.85
CA ASN A 223 -13.00 66.04 -45.89
C ASN A 223 -13.62 65.42 -44.63
N ALA A 224 -13.19 65.79 -43.52
CA ALA A 224 -12.92 66.93 -42.73
C ALA A 224 -13.48 66.72 -41.31
N GLU A 225 -12.61 67.01 -40.37
CA GLU A 225 -12.88 67.77 -39.12
C GLU A 225 -13.95 67.28 -38.14
N SER A 226 -13.56 67.11 -36.88
CA SER A 226 -13.51 68.07 -35.76
C SER A 226 -13.83 67.34 -34.46
N ALA A 227 -12.89 67.36 -33.61
CA ALA A 227 -12.88 68.01 -32.32
C ALA A 227 -13.65 67.36 -31.16
N ALA A 228 -12.86 67.14 -30.19
CA ALA A 228 -12.93 67.64 -28.82
C ALA A 228 -13.75 66.81 -27.81
N ASP A 229 -13.01 66.38 -26.88
CA ASP A 229 -12.95 66.87 -25.48
C ASP A 229 -13.86 66.13 -24.49
N GLY A 230 -13.23 65.65 -23.48
CA GLY A 230 -13.41 66.12 -22.14
C GLY A 230 -13.59 65.01 -21.12
N THR A 231 -12.51 64.86 -20.37
CA THR A 231 -12.53 64.83 -18.86
C THR A 231 -13.53 63.85 -18.19
N ASP A 232 -13.18 63.14 -17.29
CA ASP A 232 -12.42 63.15 -16.05
C ASP A 232 -13.15 62.33 -14.97
N VAL A 233 -12.40 61.64 -14.20
CA VAL A 233 -12.37 61.57 -12.72
C VAL A 233 -13.36 60.67 -11.97
N HIS A 234 -12.70 59.88 -11.20
CA HIS A 234 -12.84 59.51 -9.77
C HIS A 234 -13.66 58.27 -9.38
N SER A 235 -12.89 57.40 -8.79
CA SER A 235 -12.82 56.95 -7.38
C SER A 235 -13.98 56.12 -6.83
N GLY A 236 -13.63 55.00 -6.36
CA GLY A 236 -13.49 54.73 -4.91
C GLY A 236 -14.62 53.89 -4.36
N THR A 237 -14.35 52.82 -3.94
CA THR A 237 -14.19 52.21 -2.61
C THR A 237 -14.03 50.74 -2.72
#